data_c138052bfb60f895afbb9a28d3623c31
#
_entry.id   c138052bfb60f895afbb9a28d3623c31
#
_cell.length_a   1.000
_cell.length_b   1.000
_cell.length_c   1.000
_cell.angle_alpha   90.00
_cell.angle_beta   90.00
_cell.angle_gamma   90.00
#
_symmetry.space_group_name_H-M   'P 1'
#
loop_
_entity.id
_entity.type
_entity.pdbx_description
1 polymer ?
#
loop_
_entity_poly.entity_id
_entity_poly.type
_entity_poly.pdbx_seq_one_letter_code
_entity_poly.pdbx_strand_id
1 'polypeptide(L)'
;INAVFSFCLGFALTVSVWKGVPTPSHLLETHKQPGTEQDLGASHEIDGLLGNGDLDEASRESELRLLSEADLVEAVISESGQVVTTSTSTLPNNLAGRTLDEVRSIHPDWRVIGFAPERLTIRIPETQMENLYGHLVFLGISENKVAIFRGKPGIYQQLVRVTTIPISGLPDFEVTNLERGIPYNG
;
A
#
# COMPACT_ATOMS: atom_id res chain seq x y z
N ILE A 1 39.72 -13.35 12.07
CA ILE A 1 39.40 -11.98 12.48
C ILE A 1 38.36 -11.50 11.49
N ASN A 2 37.07 -11.63 11.88
CA ASN A 2 35.93 -11.22 11.07
C ASN A 2 35.57 -9.77 11.41
N ALA A 3 35.84 -8.85 10.49
CA ALA A 3 35.38 -7.48 10.58
C ALA A 3 33.97 -7.38 9.98
N VAL A 4 32.96 -7.28 10.83
CA VAL A 4 31.59 -6.93 10.43
C VAL A 4 31.55 -5.43 10.23
N PHE A 5 31.62 -4.97 8.99
CA PHE A 5 31.34 -3.59 8.64
C PHE A 5 29.83 -3.38 8.54
N SER A 6 29.28 -2.87 9.63
CA SER A 6 27.91 -2.33 9.65
C SER A 6 27.93 -0.97 8.95
N PHE A 7 27.52 -0.91 7.69
CA PHE A 7 27.32 0.35 6.97
C PHE A 7 25.86 0.79 7.16
N CYS A 8 25.64 1.61 8.18
CA CYS A 8 24.44 2.41 8.27
C CYS A 8 24.54 3.55 7.25
N LEU A 9 24.07 3.32 6.02
CA LEU A 9 23.79 4.39 5.07
C LEU A 9 22.50 5.05 5.52
N GLY A 10 22.64 6.24 6.13
CA GLY A 10 21.56 7.13 6.47
C GLY A 10 20.87 7.61 5.18
N PHE A 11 19.78 6.99 4.82
CA PHE A 11 18.82 7.58 3.89
C PHE A 11 18.11 8.70 4.64
N ALA A 12 18.41 9.93 4.27
CA ALA A 12 17.60 11.07 4.66
C ALA A 12 16.20 10.89 4.08
N LEU A 13 15.31 10.36 4.91
CA LEU A 13 13.88 10.39 4.65
C LEU A 13 13.47 11.87 4.64
N THR A 14 13.30 12.44 3.46
CA THR A 14 12.52 13.65 3.30
C THR A 14 11.08 13.31 3.63
N VAL A 15 10.75 13.44 4.90
CA VAL A 15 9.37 13.45 5.37
C VAL A 15 8.72 14.68 4.78
N SER A 16 8.00 14.51 3.69
CA SER A 16 7.05 15.52 3.21
C SER A 16 5.98 15.66 4.27
N VAL A 17 6.15 16.64 5.14
CA VAL A 17 5.14 17.05 6.11
C VAL A 17 3.94 17.55 5.33
N TRP A 18 2.93 16.73 5.25
CA TRP A 18 1.59 17.13 4.82
C TRP A 18 1.05 18.11 5.85
N LYS A 19 1.17 19.41 5.53
CA LYS A 19 0.50 20.47 6.27
C LYS A 19 -1.00 20.37 6.02
N GLY A 20 -1.73 20.06 7.11
CA GLY A 20 -3.02 20.67 7.39
C GLY A 20 -4.20 20.18 6.55
N VAL A 21 -4.86 19.11 7.00
CA VAL A 21 -6.30 18.99 6.83
C VAL A 21 -6.92 19.82 7.97
N PRO A 22 -7.70 20.88 7.70
CA PRO A 22 -8.40 21.59 8.75
C PRO A 22 -9.54 20.69 9.25
N THR A 23 -9.49 20.32 10.52
CA THR A 23 -10.65 19.76 11.23
C THR A 23 -11.71 20.84 11.37
N PRO A 24 -12.95 20.62 10.93
CA PRO A 24 -14.04 21.53 11.25
C PRO A 24 -14.43 21.36 12.72
N SER A 25 -13.99 22.31 13.54
CA SER A 25 -14.52 22.49 14.89
C SER A 25 -15.93 23.05 14.76
N HIS A 26 -16.95 22.22 14.85
CA HIS A 26 -18.32 22.71 15.07
C HIS A 26 -18.51 23.02 16.55
N LEU A 27 -18.50 24.29 16.83
CA LEU A 27 -18.98 24.92 18.04
C LEU A 27 -20.44 24.46 18.35
N LEU A 28 -20.57 23.78 19.47
CA LEU A 28 -21.87 23.60 20.15
C LEU A 28 -22.22 24.93 20.82
N GLU A 29 -22.94 25.80 20.17
CA GLU A 29 -23.68 26.89 20.84
C GLU A 29 -25.00 26.36 21.33
N THR A 30 -25.07 26.29 22.65
CA THR A 30 -26.25 26.01 23.43
C THR A 30 -27.19 27.23 23.34
N HIS A 31 -28.23 27.14 22.53
CA HIS A 31 -29.32 28.11 22.58
C HIS A 31 -30.42 27.55 23.44
N LYS A 32 -30.53 28.12 24.66
CA LYS A 32 -31.59 27.93 25.64
C LYS A 32 -32.68 28.95 25.31
N GLN A 33 -33.86 28.49 24.94
CA GLN A 33 -35.05 29.32 24.91
C GLN A 33 -36.25 28.59 25.55
N PRO A 34 -37.04 29.29 26.37
CA PRO A 34 -38.02 28.67 27.26
C PRO A 34 -39.43 28.60 26.67
N GLY A 35 -40.10 27.54 27.03
CA GLY A 35 -41.53 27.46 27.35
C GLY A 35 -42.53 27.78 26.26
N THR A 36 -43.32 26.76 25.89
CA THR A 36 -44.78 26.85 25.87
C THR A 36 -45.34 25.42 25.88
N GLU A 37 -46.04 25.10 26.94
CA GLU A 37 -46.94 23.96 27.03
C GLU A 37 -48.07 24.13 26.01
N GLN A 38 -48.34 23.09 25.23
CA GLN A 38 -49.71 22.75 24.79
C GLN A 38 -49.80 21.25 24.47
N ASP A 39 -50.56 20.65 25.34
CA ASP A 39 -51.27 19.39 25.32
C ASP A 39 -51.93 19.06 23.96
N LEU A 40 -51.94 17.80 23.61
CA LEU A 40 -53.02 16.94 23.10
C LEU A 40 -52.48 15.82 22.18
N GLY A 41 -52.46 14.63 22.72
CA GLY A 41 -52.91 13.36 22.20
C GLY A 41 -52.80 13.04 20.70
N ALA A 42 -51.94 12.09 20.38
CA ALA A 42 -52.21 11.00 19.45
C ALA A 42 -51.08 9.99 19.51
N SER A 43 -51.37 8.85 20.08
CA SER A 43 -50.59 7.63 19.90
C SER A 43 -50.47 7.30 18.42
N HIS A 44 -49.27 7.43 17.86
CA HIS A 44 -48.96 6.83 16.60
C HIS A 44 -47.71 5.92 16.80
N GLU A 45 -47.99 4.63 16.74
CA GLU A 45 -46.99 3.60 16.63
C GLU A 45 -46.00 3.96 15.50
N ILE A 46 -44.77 4.28 15.85
CA ILE A 46 -43.62 4.20 14.93
C ILE A 46 -42.81 3.03 15.37
N ASP A 47 -43.37 1.86 15.08
CA ASP A 47 -42.58 0.65 14.93
C ASP A 47 -41.87 0.73 13.57
N GLY A 48 -40.55 0.62 13.58
CA GLY A 48 -39.80 0.43 12.34
C GLY A 48 -38.85 1.53 11.93
N LEU A 49 -37.80 1.81 12.73
CA LEU A 49 -36.57 2.45 12.25
C LEU A 49 -35.38 2.07 13.13
N LEU A 50 -35.21 0.77 13.33
CA LEU A 50 -33.87 0.23 13.62
C LEU A 50 -33.19 0.06 12.27
N GLY A 51 -32.43 1.09 11.89
CA GLY A 51 -31.77 1.17 10.60
C GLY A 51 -30.76 0.05 10.41
N ASN A 52 -30.94 -0.67 9.33
CA ASN A 52 -29.99 -1.60 8.72
C ASN A 52 -28.75 -0.86 8.16
N GLY A 53 -28.05 -0.05 8.97
CA GLY A 53 -26.86 0.66 8.54
C GLY A 53 -25.67 -0.25 8.21
N ASP A 54 -25.57 -1.40 8.87
CA ASP A 54 -24.41 -2.30 8.72
C ASP A 54 -24.50 -3.28 7.54
N LEU A 55 -25.69 -3.52 7.00
CA LEU A 55 -25.84 -4.44 5.86
C LEU A 55 -25.55 -3.79 4.50
N ASP A 56 -25.67 -2.46 4.42
CA ASP A 56 -25.46 -1.74 3.15
C ASP A 56 -23.97 -1.56 2.80
N GLU A 57 -23.08 -1.50 3.78
CA GLU A 57 -21.64 -1.28 3.53
C GLU A 57 -20.96 -2.57 3.03
N ALA A 58 -21.26 -3.71 3.66
CA ALA A 58 -20.79 -5.02 3.20
C ALA A 58 -21.34 -5.41 1.81
N SER A 59 -22.59 -5.00 1.51
CA SER A 59 -23.18 -5.22 0.18
C SER A 59 -22.55 -4.35 -0.90
N ARG A 60 -22.15 -3.12 -0.57
CA ARG A 60 -21.47 -2.22 -1.50
C ARG A 60 -20.04 -2.67 -1.81
N GLU A 61 -19.29 -3.17 -0.83
CA GLU A 61 -17.95 -3.73 -1.06
C GLU A 61 -17.98 -4.96 -1.99
N SER A 62 -19.02 -5.77 -1.93
CA SER A 62 -19.18 -6.94 -2.81
C SER A 62 -19.46 -6.57 -4.27
N GLU A 63 -19.95 -5.36 -4.55
CA GLU A 63 -20.21 -4.84 -5.89
C GLU A 63 -19.03 -4.09 -6.51
N LEU A 64 -18.07 -3.61 -5.68
CA LEU A 64 -16.89 -2.92 -6.19
C LEU A 64 -16.02 -3.86 -7.02
N ARG A 65 -15.49 -3.32 -8.13
CA ARG A 65 -14.60 -4.04 -9.05
C ARG A 65 -13.34 -3.23 -9.33
N LEU A 66 -12.23 -3.92 -9.41
CA LEU A 66 -10.95 -3.31 -9.76
C LEU A 66 -10.95 -2.80 -11.20
N LEU A 67 -10.47 -1.59 -11.42
CA LEU A 67 -10.24 -1.04 -12.74
C LEU A 67 -9.00 -1.69 -13.38
N SER A 68 -8.92 -1.67 -14.71
CA SER A 68 -7.77 -2.21 -15.45
C SER A 68 -6.46 -1.47 -15.17
N GLU A 69 -6.57 -0.17 -14.89
CA GLU A 69 -5.47 0.73 -14.53
C GLU A 69 -5.23 0.85 -13.03
N ALA A 70 -5.89 0.03 -12.21
CA ALA A 70 -5.73 0.06 -10.77
C ALA A 70 -4.28 -0.23 -10.35
N ASP A 71 -3.89 0.35 -9.24
CA ASP A 71 -2.60 0.09 -8.59
C ASP A 71 -2.67 -1.16 -7.70
N LEU A 72 -1.64 -2.01 -7.79
CA LEU A 72 -1.33 -3.00 -6.78
C LEU A 72 -0.30 -2.41 -5.82
N VAL A 73 -0.69 -2.23 -4.56
CA VAL A 73 0.19 -1.76 -3.48
C VAL A 73 0.57 -2.93 -2.59
N GLU A 74 1.85 -3.22 -2.51
CA GLU A 74 2.43 -4.20 -1.59
C GLU A 74 2.96 -3.48 -0.36
N ALA A 75 2.34 -3.67 0.80
CA ALA A 75 2.76 -3.09 2.06
C ALA A 75 3.49 -4.12 2.91
N VAL A 76 4.78 -3.91 3.15
CA VAL A 76 5.58 -4.75 4.05
C VAL A 76 5.33 -4.30 5.48
N ILE A 77 4.88 -5.23 6.30
CA ILE A 77 4.49 -4.96 7.68
C ILE A 77 5.41 -5.75 8.62
N SER A 78 6.03 -5.05 9.57
CA SER A 78 6.85 -5.65 10.64
C SER A 78 6.00 -6.47 11.61
N GLU A 79 6.65 -7.21 12.49
CA GLU A 79 5.97 -7.95 13.57
C GLU A 79 5.21 -7.04 14.54
N SER A 80 5.71 -5.80 14.73
CA SER A 80 5.02 -4.79 15.54
C SER A 80 3.79 -4.15 14.85
N GLY A 81 3.49 -4.52 13.59
CA GLY A 81 2.37 -3.99 12.82
C GLY A 81 2.66 -2.67 12.10
N GLN A 82 3.92 -2.21 12.12
CA GLN A 82 4.32 -0.97 11.42
C GLN A 82 4.62 -1.24 9.94
N VAL A 83 4.27 -0.29 9.07
CA VAL A 83 4.67 -0.32 7.66
C VAL A 83 6.16 -0.04 7.56
N VAL A 84 6.92 -1.01 7.07
CA VAL A 84 8.38 -0.91 6.83
C VAL A 84 8.66 -0.24 5.50
N THR A 85 7.97 -0.69 4.46
CA THR A 85 8.07 -0.14 3.10
C THR A 85 6.82 -0.46 2.31
N THR A 86 6.63 0.25 1.21
CA THR A 86 5.56 -0.02 0.24
C THR A 86 6.12 -0.02 -1.17
N SER A 87 5.57 -0.86 -2.03
CA SER A 87 5.82 -0.83 -3.48
C SER A 87 4.49 -0.70 -4.21
N THR A 88 4.47 0.09 -5.26
CA THR A 88 3.31 0.23 -6.13
C THR A 88 3.67 -0.25 -7.52
N SER A 89 2.82 -1.07 -8.08
CA SER A 89 2.93 -1.59 -9.45
C SER A 89 1.56 -1.60 -10.13
N THR A 90 1.54 -1.74 -11.44
CA THR A 90 0.28 -1.91 -12.17
C THR A 90 -0.39 -3.21 -11.77
N LEU A 91 -1.71 -3.19 -11.63
CA LEU A 91 -2.50 -4.37 -11.33
C LEU A 91 -2.30 -5.46 -12.40
N PRO A 92 -2.08 -6.73 -12.02
CA PRO A 92 -2.07 -7.84 -12.96
C PRO A 92 -3.38 -7.91 -13.78
N ASN A 93 -3.28 -8.12 -15.10
CA ASN A 93 -4.44 -8.10 -16.00
C ASN A 93 -5.54 -9.11 -15.63
N ASN A 94 -5.18 -10.25 -15.02
CA ASN A 94 -6.14 -11.27 -14.57
C ASN A 94 -7.00 -10.82 -13.37
N LEU A 95 -6.66 -9.71 -12.72
CA LEU A 95 -7.40 -9.12 -11.61
C LEU A 95 -8.29 -7.95 -12.01
N ALA A 96 -8.12 -7.41 -13.22
CA ALA A 96 -8.99 -6.35 -13.73
C ALA A 96 -10.46 -6.81 -13.79
N GLY A 97 -11.37 -5.96 -13.32
CA GLY A 97 -12.81 -6.25 -13.25
C GLY A 97 -13.22 -7.23 -12.14
N ARG A 98 -12.30 -7.68 -11.29
CA ARG A 98 -12.58 -8.61 -10.21
C ARG A 98 -13.10 -7.90 -8.96
N THR A 99 -13.98 -8.59 -8.25
CA THR A 99 -14.44 -8.21 -6.91
C THR A 99 -13.43 -8.67 -5.85
N LEU A 100 -13.57 -8.21 -4.61
CA LEU A 100 -12.72 -8.62 -3.49
C LEU A 100 -12.75 -10.14 -3.27
N ASP A 101 -13.93 -10.77 -3.35
CA ASP A 101 -14.06 -12.21 -3.14
C ASP A 101 -13.44 -13.03 -4.27
N GLU A 102 -13.55 -12.55 -5.52
CA GLU A 102 -12.86 -13.16 -6.65
C GLU A 102 -11.33 -13.05 -6.50
N VAL A 103 -10.80 -11.90 -6.05
CA VAL A 103 -9.37 -11.72 -5.77
C VAL A 103 -8.89 -12.70 -4.69
N ARG A 104 -9.63 -12.84 -3.59
CA ARG A 104 -9.33 -13.81 -2.52
C ARG A 104 -9.36 -15.26 -3.00
N SER A 105 -10.26 -15.58 -3.92
CA SER A 105 -10.33 -16.93 -4.53
C SER A 105 -9.15 -17.22 -5.44
N ILE A 106 -8.68 -16.21 -6.22
CA ILE A 106 -7.54 -16.36 -7.14
C ILE A 106 -6.22 -16.43 -6.36
N HIS A 107 -6.11 -15.61 -5.31
CA HIS A 107 -4.92 -15.48 -4.46
C HIS A 107 -5.24 -15.71 -2.98
N PRO A 108 -5.48 -16.97 -2.57
CA PRO A 108 -5.87 -17.28 -1.19
C PRO A 108 -4.79 -16.93 -0.16
N ASP A 109 -3.52 -16.88 -0.59
CA ASP A 109 -2.38 -16.51 0.26
C ASP A 109 -2.21 -15.00 0.44
N TRP A 110 -2.95 -14.19 -0.33
CA TRP A 110 -2.86 -12.74 -0.22
C TRP A 110 -3.69 -12.23 0.96
N ARG A 111 -3.07 -11.47 1.83
CA ARG A 111 -3.77 -10.76 2.88
C ARG A 111 -4.13 -9.36 2.39
N VAL A 112 -5.32 -9.23 1.80
CA VAL A 112 -5.86 -7.93 1.37
C VAL A 112 -6.18 -7.09 2.60
N ILE A 113 -5.63 -5.86 2.65
CA ILE A 113 -5.85 -4.87 3.71
C ILE A 113 -6.48 -3.57 3.20
N GLY A 114 -6.65 -3.44 1.89
CA GLY A 114 -7.35 -2.34 1.25
C GLY A 114 -7.86 -2.75 -0.12
N PHE A 115 -9.10 -2.40 -0.43
CA PHE A 115 -9.75 -2.69 -1.71
C PHE A 115 -10.58 -1.49 -2.15
N ALA A 116 -10.23 -0.92 -3.29
CA ALA A 116 -10.95 0.16 -3.95
C ALA A 116 -10.84 -0.04 -5.47
N PRO A 117 -11.74 0.49 -6.29
CA PRO A 117 -11.71 0.31 -7.74
C PRO A 117 -10.36 0.63 -8.37
N GLU A 118 -9.69 1.66 -7.91
CA GLU A 118 -8.40 2.14 -8.42
C GLU A 118 -7.18 1.59 -7.66
N ARG A 119 -7.40 0.77 -6.60
CA ARG A 119 -6.28 0.30 -5.76
C ARG A 119 -6.59 -0.98 -5.01
N LEU A 120 -5.68 -1.94 -5.12
CA LEU A 120 -5.62 -3.14 -4.30
C LEU A 120 -4.39 -3.07 -3.40
N THR A 121 -4.58 -3.14 -2.08
CA THR A 121 -3.47 -3.15 -1.12
C THR A 121 -3.38 -4.52 -0.44
N ILE A 122 -2.22 -5.16 -0.55
CA ILE A 122 -1.93 -6.43 0.10
C ILE A 122 -0.85 -6.26 1.18
N ARG A 123 -1.00 -7.02 2.25
CA ARG A 123 -0.02 -7.09 3.33
C ARG A 123 0.99 -8.20 3.06
N ILE A 124 2.27 -7.86 3.19
CA ILE A 124 3.38 -8.83 3.16
C ILE A 124 4.09 -8.76 4.51
N PRO A 125 4.14 -9.87 5.28
CA PRO A 125 4.96 -9.92 6.48
C PRO A 125 6.43 -9.75 6.15
N GLU A 126 7.15 -8.90 6.89
CA GLU A 126 8.58 -8.66 6.70
C GLU A 126 9.39 -9.97 6.73
N THR A 127 9.01 -10.91 7.59
CA THR A 127 9.64 -12.22 7.72
C THR A 127 9.52 -13.13 6.50
N GLN A 128 8.60 -12.82 5.57
CA GLN A 128 8.40 -13.61 4.35
C GLN A 128 9.15 -13.05 3.14
N MET A 129 9.84 -11.92 3.26
CA MET A 129 10.48 -11.22 2.14
C MET A 129 11.52 -12.07 1.43
N GLU A 130 12.38 -12.78 2.18
CA GLU A 130 13.39 -13.69 1.63
C GLU A 130 12.74 -14.83 0.82
N ASN A 131 11.68 -15.45 1.36
CA ASN A 131 10.99 -16.55 0.70
C ASN A 131 10.29 -16.10 -0.58
N LEU A 132 9.66 -14.90 -0.57
CA LEU A 132 8.90 -14.38 -1.70
C LEU A 132 9.79 -13.85 -2.81
N TYR A 133 10.88 -13.16 -2.46
CA TYR A 133 11.67 -12.39 -3.43
C TYR A 133 13.14 -12.78 -3.50
N GLY A 134 13.66 -13.58 -2.54
CA GLY A 134 15.07 -13.93 -2.47
C GLY A 134 15.60 -14.75 -3.67
N HIS A 135 14.71 -15.33 -4.48
CA HIS A 135 15.07 -16.03 -5.71
C HIS A 135 15.17 -15.10 -6.95
N LEU A 136 14.66 -13.88 -6.86
CA LEU A 136 14.71 -12.91 -7.95
C LEU A 136 16.09 -12.26 -8.01
N VAL A 137 16.54 -11.91 -9.22
CA VAL A 137 17.78 -11.17 -9.44
C VAL A 137 17.49 -10.01 -10.39
N PHE A 138 18.11 -8.87 -10.12
CA PHE A 138 17.99 -7.70 -10.99
C PHE A 138 19.28 -6.89 -11.04
N LEU A 139 19.42 -6.09 -12.10
CA LEU A 139 20.49 -5.10 -12.22
C LEU A 139 19.97 -3.76 -11.71
N GLY A 140 20.79 -3.07 -10.93
CA GLY A 140 20.51 -1.75 -10.39
C GLY A 140 21.79 -0.94 -10.30
N ILE A 141 21.77 0.12 -9.48
CA ILE A 141 22.91 1.02 -9.29
C ILE A 141 23.39 0.94 -7.85
N SER A 142 24.70 0.80 -7.68
CA SER A 142 25.41 0.94 -6.42
C SER A 142 26.78 1.59 -6.66
N GLU A 143 27.17 2.56 -5.83
CA GLU A 143 28.48 3.24 -5.91
C GLU A 143 28.75 3.83 -7.32
N ASN A 144 27.78 4.42 -7.97
CA ASN A 144 27.85 4.95 -9.34
C ASN A 144 28.24 3.91 -10.40
N LYS A 145 27.98 2.65 -10.14
CA LYS A 145 28.22 1.52 -11.05
C LYS A 145 27.00 0.65 -11.17
N VAL A 146 26.94 -0.10 -12.26
CA VAL A 146 25.98 -1.20 -12.40
C VAL A 146 26.25 -2.23 -11.32
N ALA A 147 25.21 -2.68 -10.65
CA ALA A 147 25.31 -3.68 -9.58
C ALA A 147 24.25 -4.76 -9.74
N ILE A 148 24.54 -5.94 -9.22
CA ILE A 148 23.64 -7.08 -9.19
C ILE A 148 23.03 -7.15 -7.80
N PHE A 149 21.70 -7.21 -7.77
CA PHE A 149 20.94 -7.37 -6.54
C PHE A 149 20.12 -8.66 -6.59
N ARG A 150 19.87 -9.23 -5.42
CA ARG A 150 18.86 -10.25 -5.20
C ARG A 150 17.65 -9.61 -4.57
N GLY A 151 16.45 -10.01 -5.01
CA GLY A 151 15.19 -9.51 -4.47
C GLY A 151 14.34 -8.79 -5.49
N LYS A 152 13.40 -7.97 -4.98
CA LYS A 152 12.49 -7.13 -5.75
C LYS A 152 12.85 -5.66 -5.57
N PRO A 153 13.07 -4.90 -6.66
CA PRO A 153 13.39 -3.48 -6.59
C PRO A 153 12.38 -2.70 -5.73
N GLY A 154 12.90 -1.81 -4.88
CA GLY A 154 12.09 -0.90 -4.05
C GLY A 154 11.44 -1.55 -2.82
N ILE A 155 11.39 -2.89 -2.73
CA ILE A 155 10.71 -3.56 -1.62
C ILE A 155 11.63 -4.48 -0.80
N TYR A 156 12.47 -5.27 -1.47
CA TYR A 156 13.44 -6.16 -0.84
C TYR A 156 14.65 -6.30 -1.76
N GLN A 157 15.82 -5.82 -1.34
CA GLN A 157 17.00 -5.86 -2.18
C GLN A 157 18.27 -6.08 -1.35
N GLN A 158 18.99 -7.11 -1.73
CA GLN A 158 20.29 -7.46 -1.18
C GLN A 158 21.36 -7.28 -2.25
N LEU A 159 22.39 -6.48 -2.00
CA LEU A 159 23.50 -6.32 -2.90
C LEU A 159 24.30 -7.63 -2.99
N VAL A 160 24.40 -8.19 -4.20
CA VAL A 160 25.20 -9.38 -4.48
C VAL A 160 26.60 -9.00 -4.92
N ARG A 161 26.70 -8.08 -5.89
CA ARG A 161 28.01 -7.66 -6.43
C ARG A 161 27.90 -6.31 -7.13
N VAL A 162 28.89 -5.45 -6.93
CA VAL A 162 29.12 -4.27 -7.75
C VAL A 162 30.00 -4.66 -8.94
N THR A 163 29.62 -4.25 -10.15
CA THR A 163 30.41 -4.49 -11.36
C THR A 163 31.46 -3.40 -11.56
N THR A 164 32.26 -3.52 -12.61
CA THR A 164 33.23 -2.47 -13.01
C THR A 164 32.65 -1.44 -13.96
N ILE A 165 31.38 -1.56 -14.35
CA ILE A 165 30.73 -0.70 -15.36
C ILE A 165 30.24 0.58 -14.69
N PRO A 166 30.82 1.75 -14.98
CA PRO A 166 30.35 3.02 -14.44
C PRO A 166 29.08 3.46 -15.15
N ILE A 167 28.12 4.05 -14.41
CA ILE A 167 26.87 4.57 -15.01
C ILE A 167 27.09 5.84 -15.84
N SER A 168 28.19 6.58 -15.61
CA SER A 168 28.53 7.80 -16.34
C SER A 168 28.79 7.57 -17.85
N GLY A 169 29.01 6.33 -18.26
CA GLY A 169 29.17 5.94 -19.67
C GLY A 169 27.92 5.39 -20.33
N LEU A 170 26.80 5.31 -19.61
CA LEU A 170 25.54 4.78 -20.10
C LEU A 170 24.61 5.92 -20.59
N PRO A 171 23.77 5.66 -21.59
CA PRO A 171 22.70 6.58 -21.97
C PRO A 171 21.70 6.79 -20.81
N ASP A 172 21.08 7.99 -20.74
CA ASP A 172 20.17 8.34 -19.65
C ASP A 172 18.99 7.37 -19.49
N PHE A 173 18.48 6.82 -20.60
CA PHE A 173 17.39 5.85 -20.54
C PHE A 173 17.81 4.53 -19.87
N GLU A 174 19.07 4.10 -20.05
CA GLU A 174 19.60 2.90 -19.39
C GLU A 174 19.81 3.16 -17.90
N VAL A 175 20.29 4.34 -17.53
CA VAL A 175 20.42 4.74 -16.13
C VAL A 175 19.05 4.73 -15.45
N THR A 176 18.04 5.31 -16.09
CA THR A 176 16.65 5.31 -15.57
C THR A 176 16.09 3.89 -15.43
N ASN A 177 16.39 2.98 -16.37
CA ASN A 177 15.98 1.59 -16.26
C ASN A 177 16.68 0.87 -15.11
N LEU A 178 17.98 1.11 -14.91
CA LEU A 178 18.73 0.56 -13.79
C LEU A 178 18.23 1.06 -12.44
N GLU A 179 17.81 2.33 -12.34
CA GLU A 179 17.19 2.89 -11.13
C GLU A 179 15.88 2.18 -10.76
N ARG A 180 15.11 1.76 -11.76
CA ARG A 180 13.88 0.99 -11.58
C ARG A 180 14.15 -0.50 -11.30
N GLY A 181 15.36 -0.97 -11.62
CA GLY A 181 15.73 -2.36 -11.53
C GLY A 181 15.38 -3.14 -12.80
N ILE A 182 16.39 -3.63 -13.51
CA ILE A 182 16.23 -4.46 -14.73
C ILE A 182 16.22 -5.92 -14.31
N PRO A 183 15.13 -6.69 -14.49
CA PRO A 183 15.11 -8.12 -14.18
C PRO A 183 16.21 -8.86 -14.93
N TYR A 184 16.94 -9.73 -14.23
CA TYR A 184 17.97 -10.56 -14.81
C TYR A 184 17.53 -12.02 -14.79
N ASN A 185 17.33 -12.56 -15.98
CA ASN A 185 17.05 -13.97 -16.19
C ASN A 185 18.35 -14.62 -16.70
N GLY A 186 19.14 -15.16 -15.78
CA GLY A 186 20.40 -15.86 -16.08
C GLY A 186 20.21 -17.26 -16.64
#